data_22b8f59dd5557348ca0696e8c1f7caf6
#
_entry.id   22b8f59dd5557348ca0696e8c1f7caf6
#
_cell.length_a   1.000
_cell.length_b   1.000
_cell.length_c   1.000
_cell.angle_alpha   90.00
_cell.angle_beta   90.00
_cell.angle_gamma   90.00
#
_symmetry.space_group_name_H-M   'P 1'
#
loop_
_entity.id
_entity.type
_entity.pdbx_description
1 polymer ?
#
loop_
_entity_poly.entity_id
_entity_poly.type
_entity_poly.pdbx_seq_one_letter_code
_entity_poly.pdbx_strand_id
1 'polypeptide(L)'
;MVLPKRLHLLLSGIIVILAGMVYGGYPEVWMPLVLDFRVESLELSNMLRAVMGIYMGIGVFWIIGSYKTHFWRAATLSNVLFMGGISFGRIISTLFDGVSVCFTPALILEILFFLWGFYNLKFNKNL
;
A
#
# COMPACT_ATOMS: atom_id res chain seq x y z
N MET A 1 15.56 17.51 -3.29
CA MET A 1 14.37 17.03 -2.53
C MET A 1 14.77 16.71 -1.11
N VAL A 2 13.97 17.14 -0.14
CA VAL A 2 14.24 16.89 1.29
C VAL A 2 14.11 15.40 1.60
N LEU A 3 15.02 14.87 2.41
CA LEU A 3 15.08 13.43 2.74
C LEU A 3 13.77 12.83 3.23
N PRO A 4 13.01 13.43 4.18
CA PRO A 4 11.75 12.84 4.64
C PRO A 4 10.72 12.64 3.54
N LYS A 5 10.63 13.55 2.58
CA LYS A 5 9.70 13.44 1.44
C LYS A 5 10.08 12.29 0.51
N ARG A 6 11.35 12.17 0.21
CA ARG A 6 11.89 11.11 -0.61
C ARG A 6 11.74 9.76 0.07
N LEU A 7 12.09 9.71 1.35
CA LEU A 7 12.06 8.49 2.14
C LEU A 7 10.64 7.93 2.26
N HIS A 8 9.64 8.78 2.47
CA HIS A 8 8.24 8.37 2.53
C HIS A 8 7.84 7.59 1.27
N LEU A 9 8.05 8.15 0.09
CA LEU A 9 7.70 7.51 -1.17
C LEU A 9 8.53 6.26 -1.46
N LEU A 10 9.82 6.30 -1.15
CA LEU A 10 10.69 5.16 -1.39
C LEU A 10 10.30 3.96 -0.53
N LEU A 11 10.10 4.18 0.77
CA LEU A 11 9.68 3.12 1.69
C LEU A 11 8.28 2.60 1.34
N SER A 12 7.33 3.50 1.07
CA SER A 12 5.98 3.10 0.67
C SER A 12 6.01 2.25 -0.60
N GLY A 13 6.80 2.66 -1.59
CA GLY A 13 6.91 1.95 -2.86
C GLY A 13 7.50 0.55 -2.69
N ILE A 14 8.55 0.42 -1.91
CA ILE A 14 9.17 -0.89 -1.63
C ILE A 14 8.20 -1.79 -0.89
N ILE A 15 7.55 -1.27 0.16
CA ILE A 15 6.62 -2.05 0.99
C ILE A 15 5.42 -2.53 0.16
N VAL A 16 4.83 -1.65 -0.66
CA VAL A 16 3.67 -2.02 -1.46
C VAL A 16 4.00 -3.03 -2.56
N ILE A 17 5.20 -2.94 -3.16
CA ILE A 17 5.66 -3.93 -4.15
C ILE A 17 5.81 -5.30 -3.47
N LEU A 18 6.46 -5.36 -2.31
CA LEU A 18 6.62 -6.60 -1.56
C LEU A 18 5.27 -7.18 -1.14
N ALA A 19 4.36 -6.34 -0.67
CA ALA A 19 3.00 -6.77 -0.32
C ALA A 19 2.26 -7.33 -1.54
N GLY A 20 2.38 -6.68 -2.70
CA GLY A 20 1.80 -7.16 -3.94
C GLY A 20 2.33 -8.52 -4.35
N MET A 21 3.62 -8.73 -4.22
CA MET A 21 4.25 -10.03 -4.52
C MET A 21 3.74 -11.14 -3.58
N VAL A 22 3.51 -10.83 -2.31
CA VAL A 22 2.93 -11.76 -1.35
C VAL A 22 1.49 -12.12 -1.75
N TYR A 23 0.67 -11.11 -2.12
CA TYR A 23 -0.73 -11.35 -2.50
C TYR A 23 -0.88 -12.17 -3.77
N GLY A 24 -0.11 -11.87 -4.80
CA GLY A 24 -0.38 -12.37 -6.15
C GLY A 24 0.76 -13.14 -6.80
N GLY A 25 1.94 -13.19 -6.21
CA GLY A 25 3.09 -13.90 -6.79
C GLY A 25 2.83 -15.39 -6.86
N TYR A 26 2.43 -15.98 -5.75
CA TYR A 26 2.05 -17.39 -5.65
C TYR A 26 0.98 -17.52 -4.55
N PRO A 27 -0.27 -17.09 -4.86
CA PRO A 27 -1.31 -16.96 -3.83
C PRO A 27 -1.58 -18.23 -3.04
N GLU A 28 -1.58 -19.38 -3.71
CA GLU A 28 -1.86 -20.68 -3.12
C GLU A 28 -0.85 -21.08 -2.05
N VAL A 29 0.38 -20.57 -2.15
CA VAL A 29 1.46 -20.85 -1.19
C VAL A 29 1.56 -19.77 -0.12
N TRP A 30 1.57 -18.48 -0.56
CA TRP A 30 1.82 -17.36 0.34
C TRP A 30 0.63 -17.01 1.22
N MET A 31 -0.62 -17.16 0.73
CA MET A 31 -1.77 -16.80 1.54
C MET A 31 -1.96 -17.68 2.77
N PRO A 32 -1.89 -19.03 2.67
CA PRO A 32 -1.93 -19.85 3.88
C PRO A 32 -0.77 -19.63 4.83
N LEU A 33 0.42 -19.39 4.27
CA LEU A 33 1.65 -19.26 5.07
C LEU A 33 1.73 -17.93 5.82
N VAL A 34 1.36 -16.83 5.17
CA VAL A 34 1.55 -15.46 5.69
C VAL A 34 0.28 -14.91 6.33
N LEU A 35 -0.87 -15.17 5.73
CA LEU A 35 -2.14 -14.55 6.12
C LEU A 35 -3.17 -15.55 6.66
N ASP A 36 -2.80 -16.81 6.76
CA ASP A 36 -3.61 -17.86 7.39
C ASP A 36 -4.98 -18.07 6.74
N PHE A 37 -5.08 -17.92 5.41
CA PHE A 37 -6.28 -18.31 4.67
C PHE A 37 -5.93 -19.02 3.36
N ARG A 38 -6.85 -19.88 2.89
CA ARG A 38 -6.64 -20.68 1.68
C ARG A 38 -7.20 -19.98 0.45
N VAL A 39 -6.52 -20.17 -0.68
CA VAL A 39 -6.98 -19.72 -1.98
C VAL A 39 -7.55 -20.94 -2.71
N GLU A 40 -8.87 -21.11 -2.66
CA GLU A 40 -9.55 -22.31 -3.15
C GLU A 40 -10.33 -22.07 -4.46
N SER A 41 -10.46 -20.82 -4.91
CA SER A 41 -11.18 -20.50 -6.14
C SER A 41 -10.28 -19.80 -7.16
N LEU A 42 -10.59 -20.04 -8.44
CA LEU A 42 -9.95 -19.34 -9.55
C LEU A 42 -10.21 -17.83 -9.47
N GLU A 43 -11.40 -17.44 -9.09
CA GLU A 43 -11.79 -16.03 -8.97
C GLU A 43 -10.98 -15.31 -7.89
N LEU A 44 -10.76 -15.96 -6.74
CA LEU A 44 -9.92 -15.38 -5.68
C LEU A 44 -8.48 -15.23 -6.14
N SER A 45 -7.93 -16.26 -6.80
CA SER A 45 -6.58 -16.20 -7.37
C SER A 45 -6.46 -15.07 -8.38
N ASN A 46 -7.45 -14.92 -9.25
CA ASN A 46 -7.50 -13.83 -10.25
C ASN A 46 -7.49 -12.46 -9.57
N MET A 47 -8.32 -12.28 -8.54
CA MET A 47 -8.39 -11.03 -7.79
C MET A 47 -7.07 -10.71 -7.10
N LEU A 48 -6.43 -11.68 -6.47
CA LEU A 48 -5.14 -11.48 -5.81
C LEU A 48 -4.02 -11.13 -6.79
N ARG A 49 -4.04 -11.72 -8.00
CA ARG A 49 -3.08 -11.34 -9.04
C ARG A 49 -3.33 -9.94 -9.58
N ALA A 50 -4.58 -9.52 -9.68
CA ALA A 50 -4.92 -8.14 -10.05
C ALA A 50 -4.45 -7.15 -8.98
N VAL A 51 -4.62 -7.48 -7.70
CA VAL A 51 -4.08 -6.69 -6.59
C VAL A 51 -2.56 -6.57 -6.71
N MET A 52 -1.86 -7.66 -7.00
CA MET A 52 -0.42 -7.63 -7.23
C MET A 52 -0.06 -6.64 -8.34
N GLY A 53 -0.75 -6.70 -9.47
CA GLY A 53 -0.49 -5.79 -10.59
C GLY A 53 -0.66 -4.33 -10.23
N ILE A 54 -1.75 -3.99 -9.54
CA ILE A 54 -2.01 -2.63 -9.06
C ILE A 54 -0.94 -2.18 -8.06
N TYR A 55 -0.60 -3.02 -7.11
CA TYR A 55 0.39 -2.73 -6.08
C TYR A 55 1.78 -2.50 -6.67
N MET A 56 2.18 -3.35 -7.61
CA MET A 56 3.48 -3.19 -8.28
C MET A 56 3.52 -1.92 -9.13
N GLY A 57 2.46 -1.64 -9.87
CA GLY A 57 2.38 -0.43 -10.70
C GLY A 57 2.46 0.84 -9.87
N ILE A 58 1.66 0.93 -8.82
CA ILE A 58 1.66 2.12 -7.97
C ILE A 58 2.97 2.26 -7.18
N GLY A 59 3.53 1.15 -6.72
CA GLY A 59 4.81 1.13 -6.01
C GLY A 59 5.95 1.63 -6.88
N VAL A 60 6.01 1.22 -8.13
CA VAL A 60 6.99 1.73 -9.10
C VAL A 60 6.82 3.24 -9.27
N PHE A 61 5.58 3.72 -9.40
CA PHE A 61 5.32 5.15 -9.52
C PHE A 61 5.82 5.94 -8.30
N TRP A 62 5.61 5.41 -7.10
CA TRP A 62 6.11 6.08 -5.88
C TRP A 62 7.64 6.11 -5.83
N ILE A 63 8.29 5.02 -6.24
CA ILE A 63 9.77 4.99 -6.32
C ILE A 63 10.26 6.04 -7.32
N ILE A 64 9.64 6.12 -8.49
CA ILE A 64 9.96 7.16 -9.48
C ILE A 64 9.77 8.56 -8.87
N GLY A 65 8.66 8.79 -8.19
CA GLY A 65 8.37 10.06 -7.52
C GLY A 65 9.37 10.42 -6.42
N SER A 66 10.01 9.41 -5.81
CA SER A 66 11.03 9.65 -4.79
C SER A 66 12.33 10.22 -5.37
N TYR A 67 12.61 9.94 -6.65
CA TYR A 67 13.81 10.42 -7.34
C TYR A 67 13.55 11.59 -8.27
N LYS A 68 12.35 11.68 -8.85
CA LYS A 68 11.98 12.70 -9.81
C LYS A 68 11.09 13.75 -9.16
N THR A 69 11.64 14.92 -8.87
CA THR A 69 10.92 16.04 -8.25
C THR A 69 9.63 16.39 -9.01
N HIS A 70 9.69 16.29 -10.33
CA HIS A 70 8.56 16.54 -11.23
C HIS A 70 7.34 15.68 -10.89
N PHE A 71 7.53 14.42 -10.49
CA PHE A 71 6.44 13.48 -10.15
C PHE A 71 6.12 13.43 -8.66
N TRP A 72 6.91 14.08 -7.81
CA TRP A 72 6.79 13.94 -6.37
C TRP A 72 5.37 14.22 -5.85
N ARG A 73 4.80 15.34 -6.29
CA ARG A 73 3.47 15.76 -5.82
C ARG A 73 2.39 14.76 -6.23
N ALA A 74 2.38 14.34 -7.49
CA ALA A 74 1.41 13.36 -7.99
C ALA A 74 1.57 12.01 -7.28
N ALA A 75 2.82 11.56 -7.12
CA ALA A 75 3.12 10.31 -6.43
C ALA A 75 2.68 10.36 -4.97
N THR A 76 2.97 11.45 -4.26
CA THR A 76 2.57 11.60 -2.85
C THR A 76 1.05 11.70 -2.70
N LEU A 77 0.37 12.42 -3.58
CA LEU A 77 -1.09 12.49 -3.57
C LEU A 77 -1.71 11.10 -3.81
N SER A 78 -1.20 10.36 -4.79
CA SER A 78 -1.68 9.00 -5.05
C SER A 78 -1.43 8.08 -3.86
N ASN A 79 -0.31 8.24 -3.17
CA ASN A 79 0.02 7.48 -1.97
C ASN A 79 -0.97 7.76 -0.83
N VAL A 80 -1.28 9.04 -0.58
CA VAL A 80 -2.25 9.44 0.45
C VAL A 80 -3.63 8.86 0.15
N LEU A 81 -4.07 8.92 -1.09
CA LEU A 81 -5.36 8.35 -1.50
C LEU A 81 -5.37 6.83 -1.39
N PHE A 82 -4.29 6.18 -1.77
CA PHE A 82 -4.16 4.72 -1.70
C PHE A 82 -4.16 4.25 -0.24
N MET A 83 -3.29 4.81 0.59
CA MET A 83 -3.18 4.42 2.01
C MET A 83 -4.45 4.77 2.78
N GLY A 84 -5.03 5.94 2.53
CA GLY A 84 -6.29 6.37 3.12
C GLY A 84 -7.46 5.49 2.69
N GLY A 85 -7.54 5.13 1.43
CA GLY A 85 -8.58 4.26 0.89
C GLY A 85 -8.54 2.85 1.47
N ILE A 86 -7.36 2.25 1.51
CA ILE A 86 -7.19 0.92 2.12
C ILE A 86 -7.52 0.96 3.61
N SER A 87 -7.02 1.96 4.33
CA SER A 87 -7.31 2.13 5.76
C SER A 87 -8.81 2.26 6.01
N PHE A 88 -9.50 3.05 5.19
CA PHE A 88 -10.95 3.22 5.27
C PHE A 88 -11.67 1.88 5.09
N GLY A 89 -11.31 1.11 4.06
CA GLY A 89 -11.89 -0.20 3.82
C GLY A 89 -11.65 -1.18 4.96
N ARG A 90 -10.44 -1.20 5.53
CA ARG A 90 -10.13 -2.07 6.66
C ARG A 90 -10.85 -1.67 7.94
N ILE A 91 -11.06 -0.37 8.16
CA ILE A 91 -11.84 0.12 9.29
C ILE A 91 -13.30 -0.33 9.16
N ILE A 92 -13.88 -0.19 7.98
CA ILE A 92 -15.23 -0.69 7.70
C ILE A 92 -15.32 -2.19 7.98
N SER A 93 -14.37 -2.97 7.46
CA SER A 93 -14.34 -4.41 7.70
C SER A 93 -14.22 -4.73 9.19
N THR A 94 -13.39 -4.00 9.93
CA THR A 94 -13.24 -4.20 11.37
C THR A 94 -14.55 -3.94 12.11
N LEU A 95 -15.32 -2.92 11.70
CA LEU A 95 -16.58 -2.57 12.33
C LEU A 95 -17.70 -3.57 12.02
N PHE A 96 -17.77 -4.08 10.79
CA PHE A 96 -18.86 -4.94 10.35
C PHE A 96 -18.55 -6.44 10.43
N ASP A 97 -17.28 -6.83 10.22
CA ASP A 97 -16.88 -8.24 10.12
C ASP A 97 -16.09 -8.72 11.33
N GLY A 98 -15.55 -7.79 12.13
CA GLY A 98 -14.71 -8.09 13.27
C GLY A 98 -13.23 -7.78 13.03
N VAL A 99 -12.43 -7.90 14.10
CA VAL A 99 -11.01 -7.57 14.11
C VAL A 99 -10.20 -8.69 13.43
N SER A 100 -9.41 -8.33 12.42
CA SER A 100 -8.49 -9.25 11.76
C SER A 100 -7.12 -9.21 12.45
N VAL A 101 -6.68 -10.35 12.96
CA VAL A 101 -5.35 -10.47 13.57
C VAL A 101 -4.25 -10.28 12.53
N CYS A 102 -4.47 -10.78 11.30
CA CYS A 102 -3.49 -10.71 10.22
C CYS A 102 -3.35 -9.30 9.62
N PHE A 103 -4.47 -8.58 9.46
CA PHE A 103 -4.50 -7.31 8.75
C PHE A 103 -4.48 -6.07 9.65
N THR A 104 -4.66 -6.21 10.96
CA THR A 104 -4.60 -5.07 11.88
C THR A 104 -3.22 -4.41 11.91
N PRO A 105 -2.10 -5.14 11.94
CA PRO A 105 -0.77 -4.50 11.81
C PRO A 105 -0.61 -3.74 10.49
N ALA A 106 -1.14 -4.27 9.39
CA ALA A 106 -1.14 -3.60 8.10
C ALA A 106 -1.95 -2.30 8.14
N LEU A 107 -3.11 -2.30 8.79
CA LEU A 107 -3.95 -1.12 8.98
C LEU A 107 -3.20 -0.01 9.72
N ILE A 108 -2.50 -0.35 10.81
CA ILE A 108 -1.71 0.61 11.58
C ILE A 108 -0.62 1.23 10.70
N LEU A 109 0.11 0.41 9.95
CA LEU A 109 1.16 0.88 9.05
C LEU A 109 0.59 1.79 7.95
N GLU A 110 -0.53 1.43 7.36
CA GLU A 110 -1.20 2.21 6.31
C GLU A 110 -1.65 3.58 6.83
N ILE A 111 -2.19 3.64 8.05
CA ILE A 111 -2.57 4.90 8.68
C ILE A 111 -1.34 5.79 8.91
N LEU A 112 -0.24 5.22 9.40
CA LEU A 112 1.00 5.96 9.64
C LEU A 112 1.56 6.55 8.34
N PHE A 113 1.59 5.76 7.25
CA PHE A 113 2.03 6.26 5.95
C PHE A 113 1.06 7.30 5.36
N PHE A 114 -0.23 7.12 5.57
CA PHE A 114 -1.23 8.12 5.18
C PHE A 114 -0.97 9.47 5.86
N LEU A 115 -0.77 9.46 7.18
CA LEU A 115 -0.52 10.68 7.95
C LEU A 115 0.80 11.34 7.54
N TRP A 116 1.83 10.55 7.32
CA TRP A 116 3.13 11.06 6.89
C TRP A 116 3.03 11.70 5.49
N GLY A 117 2.37 11.03 4.56
CA GLY A 117 2.16 11.58 3.22
C GLY A 117 1.32 12.86 3.23
N PHE A 118 0.26 12.87 4.02
CA PHE A 118 -0.58 14.05 4.18
C PHE A 118 0.20 15.22 4.77
N TYR A 119 1.02 14.97 5.79
CA TYR A 119 1.91 15.97 6.37
C TYR A 119 2.87 16.54 5.32
N ASN A 120 3.49 15.68 4.52
CA ASN A 120 4.41 16.10 3.48
C ASN A 120 3.72 16.98 2.43
N LEU A 121 2.49 16.64 2.04
CA LEU A 121 1.72 17.45 1.08
C LEU A 121 1.36 18.82 1.65
N LYS A 122 0.98 18.86 2.93
CA LYS A 122 0.50 20.09 3.56
C LYS A 122 1.64 21.08 3.84
N PHE A 123 2.76 20.59 4.37
CA PHE A 123 3.83 21.45 4.88
C PHE A 123 5.02 21.60 3.94
N ASN A 124 5.05 20.88 2.83
CA ASN A 124 6.17 20.88 1.90
C ASN A 124 5.70 21.19 0.47
N LYS A 125 4.90 22.23 0.32
CA LYS A 125 4.27 22.59 -0.96
C LYS A 125 5.24 23.12 -2.02
N ASN A 126 6.43 23.56 -1.62
CA ASN A 126 7.37 24.27 -2.50
C ASN A 126 8.42 23.33 -3.10
N LEU A 127 7.97 22.41 -3.90
CA LEU A 127 8.87 21.56 -4.68
C LEU A 127 8.64 21.71 -6.16
#